data_0b979c1885504a3004c0cf597f9323f5
#
_entry.id   0b979c1885504a3004c0cf597f9323f5
#
_cell.length_a   1.000
_cell.length_b   1.000
_cell.length_c   1.000
_cell.angle_alpha   90.00
_cell.angle_beta   90.00
_cell.angle_gamma   90.00
#
_symmetry.space_group_name_H-M   'P 1'
#
loop_
_entity.id
_entity.type
_entity.pdbx_description
1 polymer ?
#
loop_
_entity_poly.entity_id
_entity_poly.type
_entity_poly.pdbx_seq_one_letter_code
_entity_poly.pdbx_strand_id
1 'polypeptide(L)'
;YLTSDQSQNLISRQTEIDAALLDVHENEFQSALKKSNADTDGALRKNIINLILLRNLRFKLGLNFRNSIVDETISKNTYDMLEQVLRRGKNIVSGFGGKMSFVYLPSYREIILKDPASLERKKAVLDIATSIGLNVIDISPVFSLHESPETLWQCPACHYSSLGYALAGDAIFEGAERAN
;
A
#
# COMPACT_ATOMS: atom_id res chain seq x y z
N TYR A 1 -18.06 -22.62 6.00
CA TYR A 1 -18.16 -23.59 4.89
C TYR A 1 -16.95 -23.44 4.00
N LEU A 2 -15.75 -23.82 4.49
CA LEU A 2 -14.56 -23.94 3.68
C LEU A 2 -14.46 -25.42 3.32
N THR A 3 -14.88 -25.78 2.11
CA THR A 3 -14.57 -27.08 1.55
C THR A 3 -13.07 -27.12 1.26
N SER A 4 -12.45 -28.27 1.47
CA SER A 4 -11.02 -28.53 1.36
C SER A 4 -10.38 -28.24 -0.01
N ASP A 5 -11.11 -27.65 -0.93
CA ASP A 5 -10.73 -27.44 -2.34
C ASP A 5 -10.64 -25.97 -2.73
N GLN A 6 -10.24 -25.12 -1.78
CA GLN A 6 -9.97 -23.69 -2.05
C GLN A 6 -8.51 -23.41 -2.43
N SER A 7 -7.70 -24.42 -2.70
CA SER A 7 -6.44 -24.19 -3.38
C SER A 7 -6.78 -23.75 -4.80
N GLN A 8 -6.54 -22.49 -5.13
CA GLN A 8 -6.82 -21.96 -6.48
C GLN A 8 -5.93 -22.60 -7.56
N ASN A 9 -5.09 -23.56 -7.18
CA ASN A 9 -4.13 -24.27 -8.06
C ASN A 9 -3.42 -23.33 -9.04
N LEU A 10 -3.07 -22.13 -8.57
CA LEU A 10 -2.52 -21.05 -9.39
C LEU A 10 -1.31 -21.50 -10.20
N ILE A 11 -0.46 -22.35 -9.59
CA ILE A 11 0.76 -22.85 -10.26
C ILE A 11 0.40 -23.75 -11.45
N SER A 12 -0.57 -24.67 -11.31
CA SER A 12 -1.00 -25.54 -12.41
C SER A 12 -1.80 -24.81 -13.48
N ARG A 13 -2.38 -23.66 -13.13
CA ARG A 13 -3.15 -22.80 -14.04
C ARG A 13 -2.36 -21.61 -14.57
N GLN A 14 -1.06 -21.53 -14.28
CA GLN A 14 -0.25 -20.36 -14.63
C GLN A 14 -0.33 -20.02 -16.11
N THR A 15 -0.24 -21.03 -16.98
CA THR A 15 -0.32 -20.83 -18.45
C THR A 15 -1.68 -20.24 -18.87
N GLU A 16 -2.78 -20.69 -18.25
CA GLU A 16 -4.12 -20.16 -18.50
C GLU A 16 -4.25 -18.70 -18.02
N ILE A 17 -3.71 -18.42 -16.84
CA ILE A 17 -3.71 -17.09 -16.25
C ILE A 17 -2.88 -16.13 -17.10
N ASP A 18 -1.68 -16.53 -17.51
CA ASP A 18 -0.80 -15.73 -18.35
C ASP A 18 -1.44 -15.42 -19.71
N ALA A 19 -2.10 -16.41 -20.33
CA ALA A 19 -2.84 -16.20 -21.57
C ALA A 19 -3.99 -15.21 -21.41
N ALA A 20 -4.76 -15.31 -20.32
CA ALA A 20 -5.85 -14.39 -20.04
C ALA A 20 -5.34 -12.97 -19.75
N LEU A 21 -4.23 -12.83 -19.03
CA LEU A 21 -3.60 -11.53 -18.76
C LEU A 21 -3.05 -10.87 -20.02
N LEU A 22 -2.45 -11.66 -20.93
CA LEU A 22 -1.97 -11.16 -22.21
C LEU A 22 -3.14 -10.68 -23.10
N ASP A 23 -4.25 -11.40 -23.14
CA ASP A 23 -5.45 -11.02 -23.89
C ASP A 23 -6.05 -9.70 -23.36
N VAL A 24 -6.19 -9.56 -22.05
CA VAL A 24 -6.67 -8.33 -21.41
C VAL A 24 -5.72 -7.16 -21.70
N HIS A 25 -4.40 -7.38 -21.54
CA HIS A 25 -3.39 -6.35 -21.80
C HIS A 25 -3.40 -5.89 -23.27
N GLU A 26 -3.50 -6.83 -24.23
CA GLU A 26 -3.57 -6.52 -25.65
C GLU A 26 -4.85 -5.74 -26.00
N ASN A 27 -6.00 -6.15 -25.47
CA ASN A 27 -7.27 -5.46 -25.68
C ASN A 27 -7.28 -4.05 -25.08
N GLU A 28 -6.73 -3.86 -23.88
CA GLU A 28 -6.56 -2.54 -23.26
C GLU A 28 -5.59 -1.67 -24.05
N PHE A 29 -4.47 -2.25 -24.49
CA PHE A 29 -3.47 -1.54 -25.30
C PHE A 29 -4.04 -1.10 -26.64
N GLN A 30 -4.75 -1.98 -27.36
CA GLN A 30 -5.40 -1.64 -28.64
C GLN A 30 -6.52 -0.61 -28.47
N SER A 31 -7.26 -0.66 -27.37
CA SER A 31 -8.30 0.32 -27.06
C SER A 31 -7.71 1.69 -26.77
N ALA A 32 -6.57 1.75 -26.05
CA ALA A 32 -5.83 2.96 -25.77
C ALA A 32 -5.21 3.57 -27.04
N LEU A 33 -4.66 2.73 -27.94
CA LEU A 33 -4.15 3.16 -29.24
C LEU A 33 -5.25 3.77 -30.13
N LYS A 34 -6.44 3.13 -30.19
CA LYS A 34 -7.58 3.65 -30.94
C LYS A 34 -8.06 5.00 -30.41
N LYS A 35 -8.11 5.18 -29.08
CA LYS A 35 -8.40 6.47 -28.45
C LYS A 35 -7.34 7.52 -28.76
N SER A 36 -6.06 7.14 -28.78
CA SER A 36 -4.95 8.05 -29.07
C SER A 36 -4.93 8.55 -30.51
N ASN A 37 -5.40 7.73 -31.46
CA ASN A 37 -5.45 8.10 -32.89
C ASN A 37 -6.65 8.97 -33.24
N ALA A 38 -7.64 9.10 -32.39
CA ALA A 38 -8.84 9.89 -32.60
C ALA A 38 -8.69 11.36 -32.14
N ASP A 39 -7.67 11.68 -31.36
CA ASP A 39 -7.41 13.03 -30.83
C ASP A 39 -6.21 13.68 -31.53
N THR A 40 -6.42 14.81 -32.15
CA THR A 40 -5.40 15.66 -32.82
C THR A 40 -4.32 16.23 -31.88
N ASP A 41 -4.39 15.94 -30.59
CA ASP A 41 -3.40 16.29 -29.55
C ASP A 41 -2.31 15.23 -29.34
N GLY A 42 -2.13 14.31 -30.28
CA GLY A 42 -1.24 13.17 -30.17
C GLY A 42 0.25 13.48 -29.88
N ALA A 43 0.73 14.68 -30.28
CA ALA A 43 2.11 15.07 -30.01
C ALA A 43 2.37 15.40 -28.52
N LEU A 44 1.44 16.07 -27.85
CA LEU A 44 1.55 16.40 -26.43
C LEU A 44 1.44 15.13 -25.57
N ARG A 45 0.53 14.21 -25.91
CA ARG A 45 0.37 12.93 -25.23
C ARG A 45 1.57 12.01 -25.38
N LYS A 46 2.17 11.95 -26.57
CA LYS A 46 3.38 11.16 -26.82
C LYS A 46 4.56 11.66 -25.97
N ASN A 47 4.68 12.97 -25.81
CA ASN A 47 5.68 13.58 -24.95
C ASN A 47 5.41 13.30 -23.45
N ILE A 48 4.15 13.28 -23.03
CA ILE A 48 3.77 12.92 -21.65
C ILE A 48 4.04 11.43 -21.36
N ILE A 49 3.73 10.53 -22.29
CA ILE A 49 4.01 9.09 -22.14
C ILE A 49 5.53 8.86 -22.11
N ASN A 50 6.30 9.51 -22.97
CA ASN A 50 7.76 9.43 -22.93
C ASN A 50 8.34 10.02 -21.63
N LEU A 51 7.73 11.06 -21.08
CA LEU A 51 8.08 11.63 -19.78
C LEU A 51 7.77 10.66 -18.62
N ILE A 52 6.71 9.88 -18.73
CA ILE A 52 6.32 8.83 -17.78
C ILE A 52 7.25 7.63 -17.89
N LEU A 53 7.61 7.21 -19.09
CA LEU A 53 8.59 6.14 -19.34
C LEU A 53 10.00 6.50 -18.81
N LEU A 54 10.34 7.79 -18.77
CA LEU A 54 11.56 8.30 -18.13
C LEU A 54 11.48 8.31 -16.58
N ARG A 55 10.40 7.85 -16.00
CA ARG A 55 10.20 7.84 -14.53
C ARG A 55 11.35 7.19 -13.79
N ASN A 56 11.84 6.05 -14.29
CA ASN A 56 12.96 5.34 -13.69
C ASN A 56 14.30 6.07 -13.87
N LEU A 57 14.49 6.75 -14.99
CA LEU A 57 15.67 7.59 -15.24
C LEU A 57 15.65 8.84 -14.36
N ARG A 58 14.51 9.48 -14.23
CA ARG A 58 14.31 10.65 -13.34
C ARG A 58 14.55 10.30 -11.89
N PHE A 59 14.15 9.10 -11.47
CA PHE A 59 14.39 8.58 -10.15
C PHE A 59 15.90 8.38 -9.88
N LYS A 60 16.63 7.79 -10.84
CA LYS A 60 18.09 7.60 -10.77
C LYS A 60 18.89 8.89 -10.83
N LEU A 61 18.36 9.93 -11.47
CA LEU A 61 18.99 11.25 -11.59
C LEU A 61 18.63 12.21 -10.45
N GLY A 62 17.83 11.75 -9.46
CA GLY A 62 17.37 12.61 -8.37
C GLY A 62 16.46 13.77 -8.83
N LEU A 63 16.02 13.75 -10.08
CA LEU A 63 15.08 14.72 -10.63
C LEU A 63 13.65 14.38 -10.14
N ASN A 64 13.50 14.32 -8.84
CA ASN A 64 12.19 14.34 -8.24
C ASN A 64 11.60 15.72 -8.51
N PHE A 65 10.89 15.85 -9.64
CA PHE A 65 9.79 16.78 -9.63
C PHE A 65 9.00 16.38 -8.38
N ARG A 66 9.08 17.20 -7.39
CA ARG A 66 8.13 17.25 -6.33
C ARG A 66 6.79 17.24 -7.06
N ASN A 67 6.22 16.03 -7.27
CA ASN A 67 4.80 15.99 -7.42
C ASN A 67 4.38 16.84 -6.23
N SER A 68 3.80 17.97 -6.51
CA SER A 68 2.81 18.50 -5.60
C SER A 68 1.82 17.34 -5.51
N ILE A 69 2.19 16.35 -4.71
CA ILE A 69 1.21 15.53 -4.03
C ILE A 69 0.33 16.63 -3.51
N VAL A 70 -0.81 16.79 -4.16
CA VAL A 70 -1.93 17.49 -3.63
C VAL A 70 -1.80 17.19 -2.15
N ASP A 71 -1.57 18.23 -1.37
CA ASP A 71 -1.64 18.16 0.08
C ASP A 71 -3.10 17.79 0.29
N GLU A 72 -3.38 16.49 0.11
CA GLU A 72 -4.64 15.90 0.49
C GLU A 72 -4.64 16.01 1.99
N THR A 73 -5.05 17.19 2.43
CA THR A 73 -5.64 17.34 3.75
C THR A 73 -6.69 16.23 3.79
N ILE A 74 -6.31 15.09 4.40
CA ILE A 74 -7.21 13.97 4.55
C ILE A 74 -8.43 14.57 5.20
N SER A 75 -9.53 14.64 4.48
CA SER A 75 -10.71 15.35 4.95
C SER A 75 -11.19 14.64 6.21
N LYS A 76 -11.76 15.39 7.15
CA LYS A 76 -12.39 14.80 8.35
C LYS A 76 -13.30 13.63 7.99
N ASN A 77 -14.00 13.71 6.88
CA ASN A 77 -14.85 12.65 6.35
C ASN A 77 -14.08 11.32 6.08
N THR A 78 -12.81 11.37 5.71
CA THR A 78 -12.00 10.16 5.49
C THR A 78 -11.69 9.45 6.81
N TYR A 79 -11.38 10.19 7.85
CA TYR A 79 -11.16 9.63 9.19
C TYR A 79 -12.46 9.09 9.80
N ASP A 80 -13.59 9.78 9.63
CA ASP A 80 -14.90 9.31 10.07
C ASP A 80 -15.29 8.01 9.35
N MET A 81 -14.97 7.90 8.07
CA MET A 81 -15.19 6.67 7.29
C MET A 81 -14.29 5.53 7.77
N LEU A 82 -13.00 5.79 8.03
CA LEU A 82 -12.07 4.81 8.59
C LEU A 82 -12.59 4.26 9.91
N GLU A 83 -13.03 5.14 10.81
CA GLU A 83 -13.60 4.75 12.10
C GLU A 83 -14.81 3.82 11.93
N GLN A 84 -15.74 4.17 11.05
CA GLN A 84 -16.93 3.35 10.78
C GLN A 84 -16.56 1.96 10.23
N VAL A 85 -15.63 1.89 9.29
CA VAL A 85 -15.16 0.62 8.71
C VAL A 85 -14.51 -0.25 9.78
N LEU A 86 -13.63 0.31 10.61
CA LEU A 86 -12.98 -0.44 11.68
C LEU A 86 -13.97 -0.92 12.75
N ARG A 87 -14.92 -0.08 13.16
CA ARG A 87 -15.99 -0.47 14.10
C ARG A 87 -16.84 -1.62 13.54
N ARG A 88 -17.22 -1.53 12.28
CA ARG A 88 -18.00 -2.58 11.62
C ARG A 88 -17.22 -3.89 11.53
N GLY A 89 -15.94 -3.82 11.13
CA GLY A 89 -15.06 -4.98 11.09
C GLY A 89 -14.92 -5.64 12.45
N LYS A 90 -14.65 -4.87 13.51
CA LYS A 90 -14.58 -5.36 14.87
C LYS A 90 -15.87 -6.08 15.30
N ASN A 91 -17.04 -5.48 15.03
CA ASN A 91 -18.32 -6.08 15.40
C ASN A 91 -18.56 -7.41 14.69
N ILE A 92 -18.23 -7.49 13.40
CA ILE A 92 -18.36 -8.73 12.62
C ILE A 92 -17.46 -9.82 13.20
N VAL A 93 -16.16 -9.50 13.42
CA VAL A 93 -15.18 -10.44 13.97
C VAL A 93 -15.59 -10.92 15.37
N SER A 94 -16.03 -10.00 16.24
CA SER A 94 -16.51 -10.32 17.58
C SER A 94 -17.77 -11.19 17.56
N GLY A 95 -18.61 -11.05 16.53
CA GLY A 95 -19.85 -11.83 16.39
C GLY A 95 -19.62 -13.35 16.25
N PHE A 96 -18.44 -13.77 15.79
CA PHE A 96 -18.04 -15.17 15.74
C PHE A 96 -16.92 -15.52 16.74
N GLY A 97 -16.73 -14.68 17.78
CA GLY A 97 -15.75 -14.92 18.85
C GLY A 97 -14.30 -14.62 18.48
N GLY A 98 -14.07 -13.98 17.34
CA GLY A 98 -12.71 -13.59 16.91
C GLY A 98 -12.22 -12.31 17.58
N LYS A 99 -10.91 -12.08 17.54
CA LYS A 99 -10.25 -10.83 17.94
C LYS A 99 -9.68 -10.13 16.70
N MET A 100 -9.86 -8.82 16.61
CA MET A 100 -9.35 -8.00 15.51
C MET A 100 -8.21 -7.12 16.02
N SER A 101 -7.06 -7.20 15.36
CA SER A 101 -5.93 -6.29 15.59
C SER A 101 -5.80 -5.30 14.43
N PHE A 102 -5.32 -4.11 14.74
CA PHE A 102 -4.97 -3.09 13.76
C PHE A 102 -3.45 -3.00 13.65
N VAL A 103 -2.91 -3.26 12.47
CA VAL A 103 -1.47 -3.18 12.22
C VAL A 103 -1.17 -1.90 11.45
N TYR A 104 -0.28 -1.06 12.00
CA TYR A 104 0.21 0.12 11.31
C TYR A 104 1.57 -0.17 10.67
N LEU A 105 1.64 -0.04 9.36
CA LEU A 105 2.85 -0.22 8.56
C LEU A 105 3.41 1.15 8.19
N PRO A 106 4.64 1.51 8.65
CA PRO A 106 5.18 2.84 8.43
C PRO A 106 5.61 3.06 6.98
N SER A 107 5.53 4.31 6.51
CA SER A 107 6.05 4.70 5.21
C SER A 107 7.52 5.13 5.28
N TYR A 108 8.22 5.09 4.13
CA TYR A 108 9.57 5.64 3.98
C TYR A 108 9.63 7.11 4.41
N ARG A 109 8.59 7.89 4.06
CA ARG A 109 8.51 9.32 4.42
C ARG A 109 8.47 9.54 5.92
N GLU A 110 7.79 8.66 6.63
CA GLU A 110 7.67 8.73 8.09
C GLU A 110 8.99 8.39 8.78
N ILE A 111 9.62 7.27 8.41
CA ILE A 111 10.79 6.76 9.10
C ILE A 111 12.08 7.50 8.70
N ILE A 112 12.28 7.71 7.40
CA ILE A 112 13.54 8.27 6.88
C ILE A 112 13.46 9.78 6.73
N LEU A 113 12.38 10.30 6.14
CA LEU A 113 12.25 11.74 5.89
C LEU A 113 11.68 12.49 7.08
N LYS A 114 11.14 11.79 8.10
CA LYS A 114 10.51 12.38 9.28
C LYS A 114 9.45 13.44 8.91
N ASP A 115 8.71 13.17 7.83
CA ASP A 115 7.73 14.08 7.26
C ASP A 115 6.60 14.39 8.26
N PRO A 116 6.43 15.65 8.67
CA PRO A 116 5.47 16.02 9.72
C PRO A 116 4.02 15.62 9.37
N ALA A 117 3.61 15.78 8.10
CA ALA A 117 2.27 15.41 7.66
C ALA A 117 2.03 13.89 7.74
N SER A 118 3.07 13.07 7.49
CA SER A 118 2.99 11.62 7.67
C SER A 118 2.87 11.23 9.14
N LEU A 119 3.59 11.91 10.02
CA LEU A 119 3.52 11.67 11.47
C LEU A 119 2.17 12.07 12.06
N GLU A 120 1.59 13.18 11.60
CA GLU A 120 0.25 13.62 12.01
C GLU A 120 -0.83 12.63 11.57
N ARG A 121 -0.79 12.17 10.30
CA ARG A 121 -1.70 11.13 9.79
C ARG A 121 -1.58 9.83 10.58
N LYS A 122 -0.36 9.39 10.86
CA LYS A 122 -0.12 8.22 11.71
C LYS A 122 -0.84 8.37 13.05
N LYS A 123 -0.58 9.48 13.74
CA LYS A 123 -1.18 9.73 15.04
C LYS A 123 -2.71 9.64 14.98
N ALA A 124 -3.34 10.31 14.02
CA ALA A 124 -4.78 10.29 13.85
C ALA A 124 -5.34 8.87 13.63
N VAL A 125 -4.68 8.06 12.79
CA VAL A 125 -5.10 6.69 12.50
C VAL A 125 -4.95 5.78 13.72
N LEU A 126 -3.85 5.90 14.46
CA LEU A 126 -3.62 5.12 15.68
C LEU A 126 -4.60 5.52 16.79
N ASP A 127 -4.88 6.82 16.95
CA ASP A 127 -5.85 7.33 17.91
C ASP A 127 -7.25 6.74 17.62
N ILE A 128 -7.67 6.69 16.35
CA ILE A 128 -8.94 6.08 15.94
C ILE A 128 -8.97 4.58 16.30
N ALA A 129 -7.94 3.82 15.90
CA ALA A 129 -7.92 2.39 16.19
C ALA A 129 -7.94 2.09 17.69
N THR A 130 -7.22 2.89 18.47
CA THR A 130 -7.18 2.80 19.93
C THR A 130 -8.53 3.16 20.55
N SER A 131 -9.18 4.23 20.08
CA SER A 131 -10.50 4.67 20.59
C SER A 131 -11.60 3.63 20.41
N ILE A 132 -11.47 2.82 19.37
CA ILE A 132 -12.38 1.69 19.09
C ILE A 132 -12.08 0.49 20.00
N GLY A 133 -10.94 0.49 20.68
CA GLY A 133 -10.47 -0.62 21.51
C GLY A 133 -9.99 -1.81 20.67
N LEU A 134 -9.31 -1.54 19.57
CA LEU A 134 -8.57 -2.56 18.83
C LEU A 134 -7.21 -2.80 19.50
N ASN A 135 -6.68 -4.02 19.38
CA ASN A 135 -5.27 -4.24 19.62
C ASN A 135 -4.47 -3.56 18.52
N VAL A 136 -3.65 -2.57 18.87
CA VAL A 136 -2.87 -1.79 17.92
C VAL A 136 -1.42 -2.26 17.92
N ILE A 137 -0.94 -2.69 16.76
CA ILE A 137 0.44 -3.13 16.52
C ILE A 137 1.11 -2.08 15.61
N ASP A 138 1.90 -1.19 16.20
CA ASP A 138 2.66 -0.18 15.46
C ASP A 138 4.06 -0.70 15.13
N ILE A 139 4.36 -0.86 13.85
CA ILE A 139 5.65 -1.37 13.36
C ILE A 139 6.72 -0.26 13.31
N SER A 140 6.35 1.01 13.43
CA SER A 140 7.28 2.13 13.28
C SER A 140 8.47 2.10 14.27
N PRO A 141 8.31 1.71 15.54
CA PRO A 141 9.44 1.62 16.46
C PRO A 141 10.50 0.61 15.99
N VAL A 142 10.06 -0.56 15.50
CA VAL A 142 10.98 -1.60 15.00
C VAL A 142 11.80 -1.09 13.82
N PHE A 143 11.16 -0.39 12.89
CA PHE A 143 11.82 0.18 11.71
C PHE A 143 12.73 1.34 12.09
N SER A 144 12.33 2.19 13.04
CA SER A 144 13.10 3.36 13.46
C SER A 144 14.37 3.00 14.25
N LEU A 145 14.35 1.86 14.94
CA LEU A 145 15.47 1.38 15.77
C LEU A 145 16.44 0.49 14.99
N HIS A 146 16.13 0.15 13.74
CA HIS A 146 17.04 -0.63 12.89
C HIS A 146 18.31 0.18 12.57
N GLU A 147 19.48 -0.47 12.56
CA GLU A 147 20.78 0.18 12.31
C GLU A 147 20.84 0.95 10.98
N SER A 148 20.18 0.41 9.96
CA SER A 148 20.12 0.97 8.61
C SER A 148 18.67 0.97 8.11
N PRO A 149 17.81 1.89 8.61
CA PRO A 149 16.38 1.85 8.31
C PRO A 149 16.05 1.96 6.83
N GLU A 150 16.88 2.67 6.04
CA GLU A 150 16.70 2.85 4.59
C GLU A 150 16.72 1.52 3.82
N THR A 151 17.40 0.49 4.34
CA THR A 151 17.50 -0.84 3.70
C THR A 151 16.20 -1.64 3.81
N LEU A 152 15.28 -1.20 4.66
CA LEU A 152 13.98 -1.85 4.84
C LEU A 152 13.01 -1.60 3.68
N TRP A 153 13.38 -0.73 2.73
CA TRP A 153 12.65 -0.50 1.49
C TRP A 153 13.50 -0.85 0.27
N GLN A 154 12.86 -1.29 -0.80
CA GLN A 154 13.54 -1.56 -2.08
C GLN A 154 13.98 -0.26 -2.77
N CYS A 155 13.24 0.81 -2.58
CA CYS A 155 13.56 2.17 -3.01
C CYS A 155 12.70 3.19 -2.24
N PRO A 156 13.06 4.48 -2.18
CA PRO A 156 12.21 5.51 -1.59
C PRO A 156 10.81 5.49 -2.19
N ALA A 157 9.78 5.42 -1.34
CA ALA A 157 8.37 5.29 -1.73
C ALA A 157 7.98 4.01 -2.50
N CYS A 158 8.82 2.97 -2.44
CA CYS A 158 8.52 1.63 -2.93
C CYS A 158 7.96 0.72 -1.82
N HIS A 159 7.85 -0.57 -2.17
CA HIS A 159 7.53 -1.62 -1.21
C HIS A 159 8.69 -1.88 -0.26
N TYR A 160 8.41 -2.55 0.84
CA TYR A 160 9.46 -3.04 1.72
C TYR A 160 10.40 -4.01 1.00
N SER A 161 11.64 -4.06 1.45
CA SER A 161 12.57 -5.13 1.10
C SER A 161 12.16 -6.44 1.77
N SER A 162 12.79 -7.56 1.38
CA SER A 162 12.57 -8.85 2.07
C SER A 162 12.86 -8.75 3.57
N LEU A 163 13.89 -7.98 3.96
CA LEU A 163 14.21 -7.73 5.36
C LEU A 163 13.10 -6.91 6.05
N GLY A 164 12.59 -5.85 5.39
CA GLY A 164 11.51 -5.05 5.92
C GLY A 164 10.22 -5.85 6.14
N TYR A 165 9.89 -6.75 5.21
CA TYR A 165 8.74 -7.64 5.39
C TYR A 165 8.96 -8.67 6.51
N ALA A 166 10.17 -9.24 6.65
CA ALA A 166 10.49 -10.16 7.73
C ALA A 166 10.32 -9.50 9.11
N LEU A 167 10.94 -8.33 9.31
CA LEU A 167 10.83 -7.59 10.56
C LEU A 167 9.38 -7.17 10.88
N ALA A 168 8.62 -6.78 9.85
CA ALA A 168 7.20 -6.47 10.06
C ALA A 168 6.41 -7.72 10.46
N GLY A 169 6.68 -8.87 9.83
CA GLY A 169 6.04 -10.14 10.16
C GLY A 169 6.31 -10.58 11.60
N ASP A 170 7.56 -10.53 12.04
CA ASP A 170 7.96 -10.88 13.40
C ASP A 170 7.27 -9.97 14.43
N ALA A 171 7.26 -8.66 14.20
CA ALA A 171 6.61 -7.71 15.09
C ALA A 171 5.08 -7.88 15.13
N ILE A 172 4.45 -8.25 14.02
CA ILE A 172 3.01 -8.56 13.97
C ILE A 172 2.72 -9.83 14.79
N PHE A 173 3.53 -10.86 14.61
CA PHE A 173 3.37 -12.11 15.34
C PHE A 173 3.47 -11.89 16.86
N GLU A 174 4.54 -11.22 17.32
CA GLU A 174 4.70 -10.88 18.74
C GLU A 174 3.57 -10.00 19.28
N GLY A 175 3.13 -9.01 18.50
CA GLY A 175 2.04 -8.11 18.90
C GLY A 175 0.68 -8.81 18.98
N ALA A 176 0.46 -9.81 18.15
CA ALA A 176 -0.74 -10.63 18.18
C ALA A 176 -0.76 -11.61 19.37
N GLU A 177 0.40 -12.21 19.70
CA GLU A 177 0.51 -13.11 20.86
C GLU A 177 0.25 -12.38 22.19
N ARG A 178 0.72 -11.14 22.34
CA ARG A 178 0.48 -10.33 23.55
C ARG A 178 -0.99 -9.97 23.75
N ALA A 179 -1.80 -10.03 22.70
CA ALA A 179 -3.23 -9.71 22.74
C ALA A 179 -4.13 -10.92 23.08
N ASN A 180 -3.57 -12.11 23.12
CA ASN A 180 -4.29 -13.36 23.44
C ASN A 180 -4.24 -13.68 24.92
#